data_19559e226abe8576264dd9092358e167
#
_entry.id   19559e226abe8576264dd9092358e167
#
_cell.length_a   1.000
_cell.length_b   1.000
_cell.length_c   1.000
_cell.angle_alpha   90.00
_cell.angle_beta   90.00
_cell.angle_gamma   90.00
#
_symmetry.space_group_name_H-M   'P 1'
#
loop_
_entity.id
_entity.type
_entity.pdbx_description
1 polymer ?
#
loop_
_entity_poly.entity_id
_entity_poly.type
_entity_poly.pdbx_seq_one_letter_code
_entity_poly.pdbx_strand_id
1 'polypeptide(L)'
;MRGGALPAALLCASVGLAIAFAPRRAWIPSIATLTATAIVAGTVVVGVSGRESVFFGCWMSVAASAAAVHIPRGLGARSALVLSLNGGLWSGGVIAAAGSRPELLEALPCVLVLLPAAWSVRSGAPIVVKVISSWLIAIAILEATLALLPVTPGYMPDHLE
;
A
#
# COMPACT_ATOMS: atom_id res chain seq x y z
N MET A 1 15.33 3.27 -12.10
CA MET A 1 14.78 4.09 -10.99
C MET A 1 13.42 3.51 -10.62
N ARG A 2 13.26 2.95 -9.43
CA ARG A 2 11.96 2.48 -8.95
C ARG A 2 11.23 3.72 -8.43
N GLY A 3 10.20 4.19 -9.15
CA GLY A 3 9.41 5.35 -8.74
C GLY A 3 8.68 5.09 -7.43
N GLY A 4 8.64 6.06 -6.52
CA GLY A 4 7.95 5.96 -5.23
C GLY A 4 6.42 5.90 -5.36
N ALA A 5 5.87 6.32 -6.49
CA ALA A 5 4.43 6.40 -6.73
C ALA A 5 3.72 5.04 -6.70
N LEU A 6 4.30 4.00 -7.33
CA LEU A 6 3.64 2.70 -7.49
C LEU A 6 3.41 1.99 -6.15
N PRO A 7 4.41 1.79 -5.26
CA PRO A 7 4.16 1.16 -3.97
C PRO A 7 3.22 1.98 -3.09
N ALA A 8 3.30 3.31 -3.12
CA ALA A 8 2.37 4.18 -2.40
C ALA A 8 0.93 4.03 -2.90
N ALA A 9 0.72 4.01 -4.23
CA ALA A 9 -0.60 3.82 -4.83
C ALA A 9 -1.20 2.45 -4.50
N LEU A 10 -0.41 1.37 -4.58
CA LEU A 10 -0.86 0.02 -4.22
C LEU A 10 -1.19 -0.09 -2.72
N LEU A 11 -0.44 0.61 -1.87
CA LEU A 11 -0.75 0.67 -0.45
C LEU A 11 -2.05 1.41 -0.18
N CYS A 12 -2.27 2.57 -0.80
CA CYS A 12 -3.54 3.31 -0.70
C CYS A 12 -4.71 2.45 -1.20
N ALA A 13 -4.54 1.74 -2.32
CA ALA A 13 -5.55 0.84 -2.86
C ALA A 13 -5.84 -0.32 -1.91
N SER A 14 -4.82 -0.99 -1.36
CA SER A 14 -5.01 -2.12 -0.43
C SER A 14 -5.72 -1.70 0.85
N VAL A 15 -5.41 -0.52 1.40
CA VAL A 15 -6.13 0.06 2.54
C VAL A 15 -7.57 0.37 2.15
N GLY A 16 -7.83 0.92 0.96
CA GLY A 16 -9.17 1.15 0.43
C GLY A 16 -10.01 -0.12 0.35
N LEU A 17 -9.43 -1.23 -0.16
CA LEU A 17 -10.08 -2.54 -0.19
C LEU A 17 -10.40 -3.04 1.22
N ALA A 18 -9.50 -2.88 2.17
CA ALA A 18 -9.71 -3.29 3.57
C ALA A 18 -10.84 -2.48 4.23
N ILE A 19 -10.87 -1.15 4.04
CA ILE A 19 -11.90 -0.26 4.60
C ILE A 19 -13.29 -0.61 4.05
N ALA A 20 -13.41 -1.20 2.85
CA ALA A 20 -14.69 -1.63 2.29
C ALA A 20 -15.43 -2.65 3.18
N PHE A 21 -14.70 -3.41 4.00
CA PHE A 21 -15.24 -4.36 4.98
C PHE A 21 -15.48 -3.75 6.36
N ALA A 22 -15.18 -2.45 6.54
CA ALA A 22 -15.42 -1.72 7.77
C ALA A 22 -16.81 -1.06 7.78
N PRO A 23 -17.36 -0.72 8.97
CA PRO A 23 -18.62 -0.01 9.05
C PRO A 23 -18.51 1.37 8.38
N ARG A 24 -19.56 1.81 7.67
CA ARG A 24 -19.58 3.08 6.93
C ARG A 24 -19.11 4.29 7.74
N ARG A 25 -19.44 4.32 9.03
CA ARG A 25 -19.02 5.39 9.95
C ARG A 25 -17.50 5.54 10.07
N ALA A 26 -16.75 4.48 9.75
CA ALA A 26 -15.29 4.49 9.80
C ALA A 26 -14.64 5.00 8.51
N TRP A 27 -15.35 5.09 7.39
CA TRP A 27 -14.76 5.40 6.09
C TRP A 27 -14.14 6.80 6.04
N ILE A 28 -14.91 7.83 6.36
CA ILE A 28 -14.43 9.22 6.33
C ILE A 28 -13.24 9.41 7.28
N PRO A 29 -13.32 9.02 8.57
CA PRO A 29 -12.18 9.19 9.46
C PRO A 29 -10.97 8.35 9.02
N SER A 30 -11.15 7.16 8.42
CA SER A 30 -10.04 6.35 7.90
C SER A 30 -9.34 7.02 6.72
N ILE A 31 -10.11 7.53 5.75
CA ILE A 31 -9.54 8.25 4.60
C ILE A 31 -8.82 9.53 5.08
N ALA A 32 -9.43 10.28 5.98
CA ALA A 32 -8.81 11.48 6.54
C ALA A 32 -7.51 11.17 7.29
N THR A 33 -7.49 10.10 8.09
CA THR A 33 -6.29 9.63 8.79
C THR A 33 -5.19 9.23 7.81
N LEU A 34 -5.51 8.42 6.78
CA LEU A 34 -4.57 8.01 5.75
C LEU A 34 -3.97 9.23 5.05
N THR A 35 -4.81 10.15 4.60
CA THR A 35 -4.36 11.35 3.87
C THR A 35 -3.50 12.26 4.74
N ALA A 36 -3.95 12.53 5.97
CA ALA A 36 -3.21 13.39 6.89
C ALA A 36 -1.84 12.79 7.24
N THR A 37 -1.79 11.49 7.57
CA THR A 37 -0.52 10.83 7.91
C THR A 37 0.40 10.70 6.70
N ALA A 38 -0.12 10.47 5.49
CA ALA A 38 0.68 10.43 4.27
C ALA A 38 1.32 11.80 3.95
N ILE A 39 0.55 12.88 4.10
CA ILE A 39 1.08 14.23 3.91
C ILE A 39 2.18 14.53 4.94
N VAL A 40 1.93 14.26 6.21
CA VAL A 40 2.91 14.50 7.29
C VAL A 40 4.17 13.66 7.07
N ALA A 41 4.04 12.35 6.82
CA ALA A 41 5.16 11.46 6.57
C ALA A 41 5.94 11.84 5.30
N GLY A 42 5.25 12.34 4.26
CA GLY A 42 5.87 12.82 3.03
C GLY A 42 6.73 14.08 3.19
N THR A 43 6.66 14.77 4.34
CA THR A 43 7.55 15.91 4.66
C THR A 43 8.82 15.50 5.40
N VAL A 44 8.91 14.25 5.85
CA VAL A 44 10.06 13.75 6.62
C VAL A 44 11.23 13.48 5.67
N VAL A 45 12.42 13.94 6.03
CA VAL A 45 13.62 13.64 5.27
C VAL A 45 14.13 12.24 5.62
N VAL A 46 14.10 11.34 4.64
CA VAL A 46 14.63 9.98 4.81
C VAL A 46 16.06 9.92 4.32
N GLY A 47 16.99 9.56 5.21
CA GLY A 47 18.40 9.34 4.86
C GLY A 47 18.57 8.14 3.92
N VAL A 48 19.69 8.11 3.19
CA VAL A 48 19.98 7.06 2.20
C VAL A 48 19.92 5.65 2.81
N SER A 49 20.44 5.48 4.03
CA SER A 49 20.41 4.21 4.75
C SER A 49 19.01 3.72 5.16
N GLY A 50 18.03 4.63 5.23
CA GLY A 50 16.65 4.28 5.59
C GLY A 50 15.77 3.90 4.40
N ARG A 51 16.20 4.15 3.17
CA ARG A 51 15.36 3.96 1.97
C ARG A 51 14.90 2.52 1.77
N GLU A 52 15.81 1.56 1.89
CA GLU A 52 15.50 0.15 1.73
C GLU A 52 14.49 -0.32 2.78
N SER A 53 14.68 0.08 4.04
CA SER A 53 13.76 -0.26 5.12
C SER A 53 12.36 0.33 4.90
N VAL A 54 12.28 1.55 4.36
CA VAL A 54 11.00 2.20 4.05
C VAL A 54 10.29 1.48 2.89
N PHE A 55 11.01 1.08 1.85
CA PHE A 55 10.44 0.29 0.75
C PHE A 55 9.94 -1.06 1.23
N PHE A 56 10.74 -1.78 2.01
CA PHE A 56 10.35 -3.06 2.58
C PHE A 56 9.12 -2.92 3.49
N GLY A 57 9.12 -1.93 4.39
CA GLY A 57 7.98 -1.64 5.27
C GLY A 57 6.70 -1.30 4.50
N CYS A 58 6.81 -0.57 3.39
CA CYS A 58 5.68 -0.29 2.52
C CYS A 58 5.08 -1.57 1.93
N TRP A 59 5.88 -2.46 1.35
CA TRP A 59 5.40 -3.72 0.78
C TRP A 59 4.80 -4.65 1.83
N MET A 60 5.41 -4.74 3.02
CA MET A 60 4.84 -5.48 4.14
C MET A 60 3.50 -4.90 4.58
N SER A 61 3.34 -3.58 4.53
CA SER A 61 2.07 -2.91 4.85
C SER A 61 1.01 -3.14 3.77
N VAL A 62 1.39 -3.23 2.48
CA VAL A 62 0.48 -3.67 1.40
C VAL A 62 -0.04 -5.08 1.70
N ALA A 63 0.86 -6.02 1.99
CA ALA A 63 0.50 -7.40 2.31
C ALA A 63 -0.41 -7.48 3.55
N ALA A 64 -0.08 -6.77 4.62
CA ALA A 64 -0.88 -6.74 5.85
C ALA A 64 -2.28 -6.15 5.63
N SER A 65 -2.37 -5.04 4.90
CA SER A 65 -3.66 -4.39 4.58
C SER A 65 -4.52 -5.27 3.67
N ALA A 66 -3.93 -5.91 2.67
CA ALA A 66 -4.62 -6.84 1.79
C ALA A 66 -5.05 -8.12 2.52
N ALA A 67 -4.23 -8.64 3.46
CA ALA A 67 -4.59 -9.78 4.30
C ALA A 67 -5.77 -9.47 5.23
N ALA A 68 -5.91 -8.23 5.69
CA ALA A 68 -7.02 -7.81 6.54
C ALA A 68 -8.40 -7.98 5.87
N VAL A 69 -8.46 -7.97 4.53
CA VAL A 69 -9.69 -8.26 3.74
C VAL A 69 -10.20 -9.68 3.99
N HIS A 70 -9.32 -10.61 4.35
CA HIS A 70 -9.68 -12.01 4.56
C HIS A 70 -10.20 -12.32 5.97
N ILE A 71 -10.27 -11.32 6.86
CA ILE A 71 -10.80 -11.50 8.22
C ILE A 71 -12.29 -11.87 8.15
N PRO A 72 -12.72 -13.04 8.68
CA PRO A 72 -14.08 -13.54 8.47
C PRO A 72 -15.18 -12.65 9.06
N ARG A 73 -14.86 -11.90 10.13
CA ARG A 73 -15.80 -10.99 10.83
C ARG A 73 -15.83 -9.58 10.27
N GLY A 74 -15.09 -9.32 9.16
CA GLY A 74 -14.88 -7.97 8.64
C GLY A 74 -13.97 -7.12 9.53
N LEU A 75 -13.80 -5.88 9.16
CA LEU A 75 -12.92 -4.93 9.85
C LEU A 75 -13.70 -4.07 10.84
N GLY A 76 -13.23 -3.99 12.09
CA GLY A 76 -13.75 -3.03 13.06
C GLY A 76 -13.32 -1.60 12.73
N ALA A 77 -14.04 -0.60 13.25
CA ALA A 77 -13.70 0.81 13.04
C ALA A 77 -12.28 1.17 13.53
N ARG A 78 -11.87 0.62 14.68
CA ARG A 78 -10.52 0.83 15.22
C ARG A 78 -9.45 0.23 14.30
N SER A 79 -9.65 -0.98 13.82
CA SER A 79 -8.71 -1.65 12.93
C SER A 79 -8.58 -0.92 11.59
N ALA A 80 -9.69 -0.37 11.06
CA ALA A 80 -9.66 0.46 9.86
C ALA A 80 -8.82 1.73 10.05
N LEU A 81 -8.94 2.39 11.20
CA LEU A 81 -8.13 3.57 11.53
C LEU A 81 -6.65 3.23 11.68
N VAL A 82 -6.32 2.12 12.35
CA VAL A 82 -4.92 1.66 12.50
C VAL A 82 -4.30 1.34 11.15
N LEU A 83 -5.01 0.63 10.27
CA LEU A 83 -4.55 0.36 8.91
C LEU A 83 -4.37 1.63 8.09
N SER A 84 -5.27 2.60 8.24
CA SER A 84 -5.18 3.88 7.55
C SER A 84 -3.98 4.70 8.02
N LEU A 85 -3.72 4.73 9.33
CA LEU A 85 -2.55 5.39 9.90
C LEU A 85 -1.27 4.73 9.41
N ASN A 86 -1.19 3.41 9.48
CA ASN A 86 -0.05 2.64 8.98
C ASN A 86 0.16 2.86 7.48
N GLY A 87 -0.91 2.77 6.68
CA GLY A 87 -0.87 2.97 5.23
C GLY A 87 -0.42 4.39 4.85
N GLY A 88 -0.92 5.41 5.55
CA GLY A 88 -0.50 6.79 5.35
C GLY A 88 0.98 7.02 5.71
N LEU A 89 1.43 6.45 6.82
CA LEU A 89 2.83 6.56 7.26
C LEU A 89 3.79 6.00 6.21
N TRP A 90 3.55 4.78 5.73
CA TRP A 90 4.44 4.13 4.77
C TRP A 90 4.32 4.70 3.36
N SER A 91 3.12 5.08 2.88
CA SER A 91 2.99 5.72 1.58
C SER A 91 3.67 7.09 1.54
N GLY A 92 3.50 7.91 2.57
CA GLY A 92 4.24 9.16 2.71
C GLY A 92 5.73 8.94 2.84
N GLY A 93 6.16 7.95 3.63
CA GLY A 93 7.57 7.60 3.82
C GLY A 93 8.27 7.19 2.52
N VAL A 94 7.62 6.38 1.67
CA VAL A 94 8.17 5.97 0.36
C VAL A 94 8.29 7.18 -0.57
N ILE A 95 7.31 8.07 -0.58
CA ILE A 95 7.38 9.30 -1.37
C ILE A 95 8.50 10.20 -0.88
N ALA A 96 8.69 10.33 0.44
CA ALA A 96 9.81 11.09 1.01
C ALA A 96 11.18 10.46 0.68
N ALA A 97 11.24 9.13 0.57
CA ALA A 97 12.48 8.40 0.31
C ALA A 97 12.91 8.40 -1.17
N ALA A 98 11.95 8.30 -2.10
CA ALA A 98 12.24 8.03 -3.52
C ALA A 98 11.26 8.67 -4.51
N GLY A 99 10.29 9.44 -4.05
CA GLY A 99 9.26 10.06 -4.87
C GLY A 99 9.36 11.59 -4.92
N SER A 100 8.31 12.16 -5.45
CA SER A 100 8.07 13.60 -5.52
C SER A 100 6.69 13.93 -4.98
N ARG A 101 6.48 15.18 -4.54
CA ARG A 101 5.17 15.61 -4.02
C ARG A 101 4.00 15.38 -4.98
N PRO A 102 4.13 15.60 -6.29
CA PRO A 102 3.07 15.26 -7.25
C PRO A 102 2.69 13.78 -7.23
N GLU A 103 3.66 12.87 -7.08
CA GLU A 103 3.40 11.43 -7.03
C GLU A 103 2.54 11.02 -5.82
N LEU A 104 2.65 11.74 -4.69
CA LEU A 104 1.76 11.53 -3.55
C LEU A 104 0.30 11.89 -3.90
N LEU A 105 0.10 13.01 -4.62
CA LEU A 105 -1.23 13.43 -5.07
C LEU A 105 -1.83 12.44 -6.08
N GLU A 106 -1.02 11.77 -6.88
CA GLU A 106 -1.44 10.72 -7.80
C GLU A 106 -1.76 9.40 -7.07
N ALA A 107 -1.04 9.09 -6.01
CA ALA A 107 -1.23 7.86 -5.23
C ALA A 107 -2.46 7.89 -4.31
N LEU A 108 -2.74 9.03 -3.67
CA LEU A 108 -3.83 9.16 -2.71
C LEU A 108 -5.22 8.81 -3.27
N PRO A 109 -5.61 9.22 -4.50
CA PRO A 109 -6.89 8.84 -5.08
C PRO A 109 -7.11 7.34 -5.22
N CYS A 110 -6.06 6.52 -5.21
CA CYS A 110 -6.18 5.06 -5.27
C CYS A 110 -6.96 4.48 -4.09
N VAL A 111 -7.07 5.20 -2.96
CA VAL A 111 -7.94 4.80 -1.84
C VAL A 111 -9.42 4.76 -2.24
N LEU A 112 -9.83 5.49 -3.28
CA LEU A 112 -11.20 5.52 -3.77
C LEU A 112 -11.64 4.18 -4.38
N VAL A 113 -10.73 3.23 -4.57
CA VAL A 113 -11.08 1.83 -4.89
C VAL A 113 -12.00 1.22 -3.82
N LEU A 114 -12.04 1.82 -2.63
CA LEU A 114 -13.06 1.57 -1.61
C LEU A 114 -14.50 1.58 -2.18
N LEU A 115 -14.82 2.49 -3.10
CA LEU A 115 -16.19 2.65 -3.61
C LEU A 115 -16.65 1.42 -4.42
N PRO A 116 -15.94 1.00 -5.48
CA PRO A 116 -16.30 -0.22 -6.22
C PRO A 116 -16.15 -1.48 -5.34
N ALA A 117 -15.18 -1.53 -4.43
CA ALA A 117 -15.03 -2.65 -3.50
C ALA A 117 -16.23 -2.77 -2.56
N ALA A 118 -16.68 -1.68 -1.97
CA ALA A 118 -17.84 -1.67 -1.10
C ALA A 118 -19.14 -1.95 -1.85
N TRP A 119 -19.26 -1.54 -3.11
CA TRP A 119 -20.36 -1.92 -3.97
C TRP A 119 -20.35 -3.43 -4.22
N SER A 120 -19.21 -4.01 -4.58
CA SER A 120 -19.04 -5.45 -4.80
C SER A 120 -19.39 -6.27 -3.55
N VAL A 121 -18.94 -5.84 -2.37
CA VAL A 121 -19.28 -6.50 -1.09
C VAL A 121 -20.77 -6.48 -0.83
N ARG A 122 -21.46 -5.38 -1.14
CA ARG A 122 -22.92 -5.25 -0.92
C ARG A 122 -23.76 -5.97 -1.95
N SER A 123 -23.29 -6.07 -3.18
CA SER A 123 -23.96 -6.84 -4.25
C SER A 123 -23.84 -8.35 -4.09
N GLY A 124 -23.21 -8.82 -2.99
CA GLY A 124 -23.04 -10.25 -2.70
C GLY A 124 -21.84 -10.90 -3.38
N ALA A 125 -20.93 -10.10 -3.97
CA ALA A 125 -19.74 -10.59 -4.65
C ALA A 125 -18.42 -10.22 -3.90
N PRO A 126 -18.29 -10.48 -2.57
CA PRO A 126 -17.07 -10.14 -1.83
C PRO A 126 -15.84 -10.92 -2.31
N ILE A 127 -16.07 -12.01 -3.04
CA ILE A 127 -15.01 -12.85 -3.60
C ILE A 127 -14.10 -12.05 -4.55
N VAL A 128 -14.66 -11.13 -5.33
CA VAL A 128 -13.89 -10.28 -6.26
C VAL A 128 -12.85 -9.48 -5.51
N VAL A 129 -13.24 -8.84 -4.40
CA VAL A 129 -12.33 -8.05 -3.57
C VAL A 129 -11.25 -8.93 -2.94
N LYS A 130 -11.60 -10.14 -2.49
CA LYS A 130 -10.65 -11.10 -1.93
C LYS A 130 -9.65 -11.59 -2.96
N VAL A 131 -10.07 -11.86 -4.19
CA VAL A 131 -9.16 -12.26 -5.29
C VAL A 131 -8.16 -11.14 -5.58
N ILE A 132 -8.63 -9.90 -5.73
CA ILE A 132 -7.76 -8.73 -5.94
C ILE A 132 -6.77 -8.57 -4.78
N SER A 133 -7.24 -8.72 -3.53
CA SER A 133 -6.38 -8.63 -2.35
C SER A 133 -5.34 -9.74 -2.30
N SER A 134 -5.67 -10.97 -2.72
CA SER A 134 -4.70 -12.07 -2.82
C SER A 134 -3.61 -11.78 -3.84
N TRP A 135 -3.95 -11.16 -4.96
CA TRP A 135 -2.98 -10.70 -5.95
C TRP A 135 -2.06 -9.62 -5.41
N LEU A 136 -2.60 -8.66 -4.65
CA LEU A 136 -1.79 -7.63 -3.99
C LEU A 136 -0.80 -8.24 -2.98
N ILE A 137 -1.21 -9.27 -2.23
CA ILE A 137 -0.32 -10.00 -1.34
C ILE A 137 0.82 -10.66 -2.13
N ALA A 138 0.49 -11.34 -3.23
CA ALA A 138 1.50 -12.01 -4.06
C ALA A 138 2.51 -11.01 -4.65
N ILE A 139 2.04 -9.88 -5.17
CA ILE A 139 2.89 -8.80 -5.68
C ILE A 139 3.77 -8.22 -4.56
N ALA A 140 3.20 -7.96 -3.39
CA ALA A 140 3.93 -7.39 -2.27
C ALA A 140 5.03 -8.33 -1.76
N ILE A 141 4.75 -9.63 -1.67
CA ILE A 141 5.75 -10.63 -1.28
C ILE A 141 6.85 -10.73 -2.34
N LEU A 142 6.49 -10.76 -3.63
CA LEU A 142 7.46 -10.82 -4.72
C LEU A 142 8.40 -9.60 -4.69
N GLU A 143 7.86 -8.41 -4.58
CA GLU A 143 8.65 -7.16 -4.52
C GLU A 143 9.53 -7.09 -3.26
N ALA A 144 9.00 -7.52 -2.11
CA ALA A 144 9.77 -7.58 -0.88
C ALA A 144 10.92 -8.58 -0.98
N THR A 145 10.71 -9.75 -1.58
CA THR A 145 11.76 -10.76 -1.77
C THR A 145 12.82 -10.31 -2.79
N LEU A 146 12.41 -9.66 -3.88
CA LEU A 146 13.34 -9.09 -4.85
C LEU A 146 14.24 -7.99 -4.25
N ALA A 147 13.73 -7.24 -3.26
CA ALA A 147 14.52 -6.25 -2.55
C ALA A 147 15.60 -6.87 -1.65
N LEU A 148 15.42 -8.13 -1.22
CA LEU A 148 16.38 -8.85 -0.37
C LEU A 148 17.44 -9.62 -1.18
N LEU A 149 17.23 -9.82 -2.49
CA LEU A 149 18.20 -10.50 -3.32
C LEU A 149 19.40 -9.56 -3.59
N PRO A 150 20.64 -9.99 -3.31
CA PRO A 150 21.80 -9.22 -3.68
C PRO A 150 21.84 -9.14 -5.22
N VAL A 151 21.72 -7.92 -5.73
CA VAL A 151 21.98 -7.66 -7.15
C VAL A 151 23.47 -7.89 -7.34
N THR A 152 23.86 -9.04 -7.88
CA THR A 152 25.22 -9.27 -8.36
C THR A 152 25.42 -8.37 -9.58
N PRO A 153 26.24 -7.28 -9.45
CA PRO A 153 26.61 -6.53 -10.64
C PRO A 153 27.58 -7.42 -11.42
N GLY A 154 27.19 -7.86 -12.61
CA GLY A 154 28.17 -8.52 -13.48
C GLY A 154 27.77 -9.81 -14.16
N TYR A 155 26.51 -10.07 -14.43
CA TYR A 155 26.20 -10.99 -15.54
C TYR A 155 26.23 -10.20 -16.84
N MET A 156 27.44 -9.94 -17.34
CA MET A 156 27.62 -9.64 -18.77
C MET A 156 27.54 -10.98 -19.48
N PRO A 157 26.58 -11.20 -20.40
CA PRO A 157 26.58 -12.42 -21.21
C PRO A 157 27.86 -12.43 -22.05
N ASP A 158 28.66 -13.51 -21.91
CA ASP A 158 29.93 -13.76 -22.63
C ASP A 158 29.77 -13.91 -24.16
N HIS A 159 28.75 -13.35 -24.76
CA HIS A 159 28.38 -13.58 -26.15
C HIS A 159 28.55 -12.37 -27.06
N LEU A 160 29.36 -11.39 -26.67
CA LEU A 160 29.70 -10.24 -27.52
C LEU A 160 31.22 -10.21 -27.85
N GLU A 161 31.82 -11.36 -28.13
CA GLU A 161 33.06 -11.45 -28.92
C GLU A 161 32.75 -11.86 -30.34
#